data_902c4d366492443580a7abd3338ca9e1
#
_entry.id   902c4d366492443580a7abd3338ca9e1
#
_cell.length_a   1.000
_cell.length_b   1.000
_cell.length_c   1.000
_cell.angle_alpha   90.00
_cell.angle_beta   90.00
_cell.angle_gamma   90.00
#
_symmetry.space_group_name_H-M   'P 1'
#
loop_
_entity.id
_entity.type
_entity.pdbx_description
1 polymer ?
#
loop_
_entity_poly.entity_id
_entity_poly.type
_entity_poly.pdbx_seq_one_letter_code
_entity_poly.pdbx_strand_id
1 'polypeptide(L)'
;MLNAMIWALACFGVVAADIALSVVLFSALDAVSALTGFPIDNLDIQWFQAAAQTASFLMALLWWRYLWPRSFMARRQGERPLGGGASAAWKRIACVVVIGLSMQVVISYLCDGVLSLLPEVAADYSELVEETGMGDTSLLAVLTTVLGAPFCEELLVRGIIFEFSLRAFNPQCRPLWKRRRRANAQDGAIVPWAAPSTWGVAAAIVLQAAVFGFMHMNWVQGCYAGAAGLIFGWVFVTTGKLRYTILLHFAFNAGSYLMGLLWFVNTPFDVVVTVGIAGFVLVEAMRSLLRLRIPVSREADRSE
;
A
#
# COMPACT_ATOMS: atom_id res chain seq x y z
N MET A 1 5.94 -23.44 12.47
CA MET A 1 5.90 -22.23 13.32
C MET A 1 7.11 -21.33 13.11
N LEU A 2 8.36 -21.76 13.36
CA LEU A 2 9.57 -20.90 13.25
C LEU A 2 9.68 -20.16 11.91
N ASN A 3 9.44 -20.83 10.79
CA ASN A 3 9.53 -20.20 9.45
C ASN A 3 8.47 -19.10 9.23
N ALA A 4 7.27 -19.28 9.78
CA ALA A 4 6.22 -18.26 9.73
C ALA A 4 6.61 -17.02 10.54
N MET A 5 7.16 -17.24 11.73
CA MET A 5 7.66 -16.15 12.58
C MET A 5 8.79 -15.35 11.90
N ILE A 6 9.75 -16.05 11.27
CA ILE A 6 10.85 -15.38 10.55
C ILE A 6 10.32 -14.46 9.46
N TRP A 7 9.35 -14.90 8.67
CA TRP A 7 8.79 -14.08 7.60
C TRP A 7 7.90 -12.95 8.13
N ALA A 8 7.15 -13.16 9.19
CA ALA A 8 6.39 -12.12 9.86
C ALA A 8 7.32 -11.04 10.44
N LEU A 9 8.40 -11.45 11.12
CA LEU A 9 9.43 -10.54 11.63
C LEU A 9 10.15 -9.81 10.49
N ALA A 10 10.36 -10.46 9.34
CA ALA A 10 10.95 -9.82 8.18
C ALA A 10 10.09 -8.66 7.65
N CYS A 11 8.76 -8.71 7.80
CA CYS A 11 7.89 -7.57 7.46
C CYS A 11 8.24 -6.34 8.29
N PHE A 12 8.39 -6.51 9.60
CA PHE A 12 8.81 -5.41 10.49
C PHE A 12 10.28 -5.01 10.26
N GLY A 13 11.13 -5.95 9.86
CA GLY A 13 12.51 -5.69 9.47
C GLY A 13 12.63 -4.74 8.26
N VAL A 14 11.67 -4.82 7.32
CA VAL A 14 11.59 -3.86 6.20
C VAL A 14 11.29 -2.45 6.70
N VAL A 15 10.33 -2.32 7.61
CA VAL A 15 9.97 -1.02 8.22
C VAL A 15 11.15 -0.47 9.02
N ALA A 16 11.81 -1.31 9.81
CA ALA A 16 12.99 -0.90 10.57
C ALA A 16 14.14 -0.43 9.67
N ALA A 17 14.33 -1.07 8.51
CA ALA A 17 15.35 -0.65 7.54
C ALA A 17 14.99 0.72 6.91
N ASP A 18 13.71 0.97 6.65
CA ASP A 18 13.22 2.24 6.12
C ASP A 18 13.40 3.39 7.13
N ILE A 19 13.00 3.15 8.37
CA ILE A 19 13.23 4.11 9.47
C ILE A 19 14.73 4.38 9.67
N ALA A 20 15.55 3.33 9.69
CA ALA A 20 17.00 3.49 9.85
C ALA A 20 17.62 4.31 8.71
N LEU A 21 17.15 4.10 7.47
CA LEU A 21 17.59 4.88 6.31
C LEU A 21 17.24 6.36 6.49
N SER A 22 16.02 6.67 6.93
CA SER A 22 15.58 8.04 7.22
C SER A 22 16.42 8.69 8.32
N VAL A 23 16.67 7.98 9.42
CA VAL A 23 17.54 8.47 10.53
C VAL A 23 18.96 8.77 10.03
N VAL A 24 19.54 7.87 9.23
CA VAL A 24 20.89 8.09 8.65
C VAL A 24 20.90 9.31 7.74
N LEU A 25 19.86 9.47 6.90
CA LEU A 25 19.75 10.62 6.00
C LEU A 25 19.68 11.93 6.79
N PHE A 26 18.79 12.03 7.80
CA PHE A 26 18.67 13.23 8.61
C PHE A 26 19.96 13.53 9.38
N SER A 27 20.60 12.52 9.99
CA SER A 27 21.88 12.70 10.67
C SER A 27 23.00 13.17 9.73
N ALA A 28 22.99 12.72 8.48
CA ALA A 28 23.94 13.18 7.47
C ALA A 28 23.68 14.64 7.05
N LEU A 29 22.40 15.03 6.94
CA LEU A 29 22.03 16.41 6.64
C LEU A 29 22.44 17.35 7.78
N ASP A 30 22.21 16.97 9.05
CA ASP A 30 22.64 17.72 10.21
C ASP A 30 24.17 17.88 10.25
N ALA A 31 24.91 16.83 9.95
CA ALA A 31 26.36 16.90 9.86
C ALA A 31 26.85 17.85 8.76
N VAL A 32 26.20 17.83 7.60
CA VAL A 32 26.50 18.77 6.49
C VAL A 32 26.19 20.21 6.92
N SER A 33 25.08 20.45 7.60
CA SER A 33 24.73 21.76 8.16
C SER A 33 25.82 22.27 9.10
N ALA A 34 26.23 21.43 10.04
CA ALA A 34 27.27 21.78 11.01
C ALA A 34 28.62 22.09 10.36
N LEU A 35 28.98 21.37 9.30
CA LEU A 35 30.27 21.56 8.59
C LEU A 35 30.25 22.76 7.64
N THR A 36 29.11 23.08 7.02
CA THR A 36 29.02 24.12 5.98
C THR A 36 28.49 25.45 6.53
N GLY A 37 27.89 25.45 7.70
CA GLY A 37 27.13 26.59 8.24
C GLY A 37 25.82 26.86 7.51
N PHE A 38 25.37 25.97 6.64
CA PHE A 38 24.08 26.10 5.96
C PHE A 38 22.95 25.79 6.94
N PRO A 39 22.03 26.74 7.20
CA PRO A 39 20.99 26.57 8.21
C PRO A 39 19.89 25.65 7.67
N ILE A 40 19.98 24.35 7.95
CA ILE A 40 18.98 23.36 7.56
C ILE A 40 17.62 23.64 8.22
N ASP A 41 17.63 24.19 9.44
CA ASP A 41 16.41 24.52 10.18
C ASP A 41 15.50 25.53 9.44
N ASN A 42 16.04 26.23 8.44
CA ASN A 42 15.25 27.12 7.58
C ASN A 42 14.61 26.42 6.38
N LEU A 43 14.88 25.13 6.18
CA LEU A 43 14.23 24.38 5.11
C LEU A 43 12.82 23.95 5.56
N ASP A 44 11.87 24.10 4.66
CA ASP A 44 10.53 23.56 4.83
C ASP A 44 10.60 22.05 5.08
N ILE A 45 9.81 21.55 6.03
CA ILE A 45 9.68 20.14 6.38
C ILE A 45 9.38 19.26 5.15
N GLN A 46 8.71 19.83 4.14
CA GLN A 46 8.39 19.14 2.88
C GLN A 46 9.64 18.71 2.09
N TRP A 47 10.76 19.45 2.19
CA TRP A 47 12.02 19.04 1.57
C TRP A 47 12.63 17.81 2.23
N PHE A 48 12.53 17.74 3.56
CA PHE A 48 12.98 16.56 4.33
C PHE A 48 12.13 15.34 3.99
N GLN A 49 10.81 15.52 3.90
CA GLN A 49 9.90 14.44 3.49
C GLN A 49 10.21 13.96 2.07
N ALA A 50 10.42 14.87 1.11
CA ALA A 50 10.77 14.53 -0.26
C ALA A 50 12.10 13.76 -0.34
N ALA A 51 13.11 14.17 0.45
CA ALA A 51 14.40 13.49 0.50
C ALA A 51 14.27 12.08 1.10
N ALA A 52 13.57 11.94 2.24
CA ALA A 52 13.31 10.65 2.87
C ALA A 52 12.53 9.71 1.94
N GLN A 53 11.46 10.18 1.32
CA GLN A 53 10.69 9.39 0.35
C GLN A 53 11.52 8.98 -0.86
N THR A 54 12.41 9.85 -1.36
CA THR A 54 13.31 9.50 -2.47
C THR A 54 14.27 8.39 -2.06
N ALA A 55 14.87 8.47 -0.88
CA ALA A 55 15.78 7.45 -0.36
C ALA A 55 15.05 6.11 -0.16
N SER A 56 13.88 6.14 0.47
CA SER A 56 13.02 4.98 0.66
C SER A 56 12.57 4.36 -0.67
N PHE A 57 12.22 5.18 -1.65
CA PHE A 57 11.86 4.73 -2.99
C PHE A 57 13.02 3.99 -3.67
N LEU A 58 14.22 4.55 -3.63
CA LEU A 58 15.41 3.91 -4.23
C LEU A 58 15.74 2.59 -3.54
N MET A 59 15.71 2.53 -2.22
CA MET A 59 15.89 1.30 -1.45
C MET A 59 14.84 0.25 -1.82
N ALA A 60 13.57 0.65 -1.79
CA ALA A 60 12.46 -0.24 -2.12
C ALA A 60 12.53 -0.73 -3.57
N LEU A 61 12.91 0.13 -4.53
CA LEU A 61 13.05 -0.22 -5.94
C LEU A 61 14.16 -1.26 -6.16
N LEU A 62 15.32 -1.09 -5.53
CA LEU A 62 16.42 -2.05 -5.59
C LEU A 62 16.02 -3.39 -4.98
N TRP A 63 15.40 -3.37 -3.83
CA TRP A 63 14.94 -4.57 -3.15
C TRP A 63 13.83 -5.28 -3.93
N TRP A 64 12.84 -4.53 -4.42
CA TRP A 64 11.76 -5.04 -5.24
C TRP A 64 12.29 -5.65 -6.55
N ARG A 65 13.22 -4.99 -7.23
CA ARG A 65 13.85 -5.51 -8.45
C ARG A 65 14.53 -6.86 -8.22
N TYR A 66 15.14 -7.04 -7.06
CA TYR A 66 15.73 -8.33 -6.68
C TYR A 66 14.66 -9.39 -6.33
N LEU A 67 13.63 -9.00 -5.60
CA LEU A 67 12.61 -9.88 -5.05
C LEU A 67 11.56 -10.27 -6.09
N TRP A 68 11.13 -9.33 -6.93
CA TRP A 68 10.02 -9.47 -7.85
C TRP A 68 10.09 -10.71 -8.75
N PRO A 69 11.20 -11.02 -9.47
CA PRO A 69 11.27 -12.21 -10.31
C PRO A 69 11.12 -13.53 -9.53
N ARG A 70 11.23 -13.45 -8.21
CA ARG A 70 11.16 -14.58 -7.27
C ARG A 70 9.87 -14.59 -6.46
N SER A 71 9.02 -13.60 -6.67
CA SER A 71 7.77 -13.42 -5.93
C SER A 71 6.67 -14.31 -6.48
N PHE A 72 5.72 -14.63 -5.61
CA PHE A 72 4.50 -15.33 -5.99
C PHE A 72 3.68 -14.53 -7.01
N MET A 73 3.56 -13.21 -6.80
CA MET A 73 2.76 -12.34 -7.66
C MET A 73 3.30 -12.24 -9.09
N ALA A 74 4.64 -12.20 -9.28
CA ALA A 74 5.24 -12.21 -10.61
C ALA A 74 4.93 -13.50 -11.38
N ARG A 75 4.94 -14.64 -10.69
CA ARG A 75 4.62 -15.94 -11.30
C ARG A 75 3.15 -16.03 -11.69
N ARG A 76 2.26 -15.62 -10.76
CA ARG A 76 0.84 -15.57 -11.04
C ARG A 76 0.51 -14.71 -12.25
N GLN A 77 1.27 -13.64 -12.50
CA GLN A 77 1.11 -12.80 -13.70
C GLN A 77 1.56 -13.54 -14.98
N GLY A 78 2.63 -14.35 -14.89
CA GLY A 78 3.07 -15.18 -16.01
C GLY A 78 2.07 -16.27 -16.37
N GLU A 79 1.49 -16.91 -15.36
CA GLU A 79 0.50 -17.98 -15.53
C GLU A 79 -0.90 -17.45 -15.89
N ARG A 80 -1.25 -16.27 -15.45
CA ARG A 80 -2.58 -15.66 -15.64
C ARG A 80 -2.45 -14.18 -16.00
N PRO A 81 -2.09 -13.86 -17.25
CA PRO A 81 -1.99 -12.47 -17.68
C PRO A 81 -3.38 -11.80 -17.62
N LEU A 82 -3.42 -10.54 -17.21
CA LEU A 82 -4.65 -9.75 -17.29
C LEU A 82 -5.05 -9.56 -18.75
N GLY A 83 -6.11 -10.24 -19.20
CA GLY A 83 -6.61 -10.14 -20.55
C GLY A 83 -7.52 -8.92 -20.80
N GLY A 84 -8.09 -8.85 -22.00
CA GLY A 84 -9.12 -7.88 -22.36
C GLY A 84 -8.63 -6.62 -23.08
N GLY A 85 -7.37 -6.56 -23.47
CA GLY A 85 -6.83 -5.45 -24.29
C GLY A 85 -6.89 -4.08 -23.61
N ALA A 86 -6.78 -3.01 -24.40
CA ALA A 86 -6.76 -1.62 -23.93
C ALA A 86 -8.08 -1.21 -23.23
N SER A 87 -9.23 -1.63 -23.76
CA SER A 87 -10.54 -1.29 -23.17
C SER A 87 -10.69 -1.82 -21.73
N ALA A 88 -10.29 -3.05 -21.47
CA ALA A 88 -10.33 -3.61 -20.11
C ALA A 88 -9.30 -2.96 -19.19
N ALA A 89 -8.15 -2.52 -19.71
CA ALA A 89 -7.16 -1.78 -18.94
C ALA A 89 -7.74 -0.43 -18.48
N TRP A 90 -8.39 0.33 -19.36
CA TRP A 90 -9.05 1.60 -19.00
C TRP A 90 -10.19 1.42 -18.00
N LYS A 91 -11.00 0.36 -18.15
CA LYS A 91 -12.03 0.05 -17.16
C LYS A 91 -11.44 -0.24 -15.77
N ARG A 92 -10.32 -0.98 -15.71
CA ARG A 92 -9.62 -1.22 -14.42
C ARG A 92 -9.07 0.08 -13.82
N ILE A 93 -8.47 0.95 -14.66
CA ILE A 93 -8.02 2.28 -14.23
C ILE A 93 -9.19 3.06 -13.64
N ALA A 94 -10.32 3.16 -14.34
CA ALA A 94 -11.51 3.85 -13.85
C ALA A 94 -11.99 3.25 -12.51
N CYS A 95 -12.09 1.91 -12.42
CA CYS A 95 -12.50 1.25 -11.17
C CYS A 95 -11.57 1.62 -10.00
N VAL A 96 -10.23 1.55 -10.16
CA VAL A 96 -9.32 1.81 -9.05
C VAL A 96 -9.30 3.29 -8.64
N VAL A 97 -9.47 4.21 -9.59
CA VAL A 97 -9.60 5.65 -9.29
C VAL A 97 -10.89 5.90 -8.49
N VAL A 98 -12.01 5.35 -8.94
CA VAL A 98 -13.30 5.49 -8.24
C VAL A 98 -13.24 4.84 -6.85
N ILE A 99 -12.59 3.67 -6.70
CA ILE A 99 -12.36 3.03 -5.39
C ILE A 99 -11.58 3.99 -4.48
N GLY A 100 -10.46 4.58 -4.96
CA GLY A 100 -9.63 5.49 -4.17
C GLY A 100 -10.39 6.72 -3.68
N LEU A 101 -11.06 7.43 -4.60
CA LEU A 101 -11.82 8.63 -4.28
C LEU A 101 -13.00 8.33 -3.33
N SER A 102 -13.78 7.29 -3.60
CA SER A 102 -14.92 6.92 -2.75
C SER A 102 -14.48 6.47 -1.37
N MET A 103 -13.38 5.74 -1.28
CA MET A 103 -12.81 5.28 -0.02
C MET A 103 -12.30 6.47 0.81
N GLN A 104 -11.68 7.48 0.18
CA GLN A 104 -11.26 8.70 0.87
C GLN A 104 -12.45 9.40 1.53
N VAL A 105 -13.55 9.58 0.80
CA VAL A 105 -14.76 10.19 1.35
C VAL A 105 -15.30 9.40 2.55
N VAL A 106 -15.42 8.08 2.40
CA VAL A 106 -15.92 7.22 3.49
C VAL A 106 -15.01 7.29 4.71
N ILE A 107 -13.69 7.15 4.52
CA ILE A 107 -12.73 7.12 5.63
C ILE A 107 -12.67 8.49 6.32
N SER A 108 -12.65 9.60 5.58
CA SER A 108 -12.62 10.95 6.19
C SER A 108 -13.80 11.17 7.11
N TYR A 109 -15.02 11.01 6.62
CA TYR A 109 -16.20 11.25 7.46
C TYR A 109 -16.35 10.25 8.61
N LEU A 110 -15.91 9.00 8.45
CA LEU A 110 -15.89 8.04 9.56
C LEU A 110 -14.82 8.42 10.61
N CYS A 111 -13.65 8.87 10.17
CA CYS A 111 -12.61 9.35 11.06
C CYS A 111 -13.08 10.58 11.84
N ASP A 112 -13.63 11.58 11.15
CA ASP A 112 -14.18 12.79 11.79
C ASP A 112 -15.29 12.44 12.78
N GLY A 113 -16.18 11.51 12.42
CA GLY A 113 -17.24 11.02 13.30
C GLY A 113 -16.70 10.34 14.57
N VAL A 114 -15.65 9.53 14.46
CA VAL A 114 -15.00 8.91 15.63
C VAL A 114 -14.26 9.95 16.46
N LEU A 115 -13.51 10.85 15.83
CA LEU A 115 -12.76 11.90 16.54
C LEU A 115 -13.69 12.88 17.27
N SER A 116 -14.89 13.15 16.75
CA SER A 116 -15.88 13.97 17.44
C SER A 116 -16.35 13.38 18.78
N LEU A 117 -16.20 12.06 18.97
CA LEU A 117 -16.50 11.36 20.23
C LEU A 117 -15.28 11.32 21.18
N LEU A 118 -14.10 11.72 20.71
CA LEU A 118 -12.81 11.62 21.41
C LEU A 118 -12.06 12.96 21.34
N PRO A 119 -12.57 14.03 22.01
CA PRO A 119 -12.06 15.39 21.82
C PRO A 119 -10.59 15.57 22.18
N GLU A 120 -10.09 14.89 23.21
CA GLU A 120 -8.65 14.94 23.58
C GLU A 120 -7.78 14.36 22.45
N VAL A 121 -8.18 13.21 21.90
CA VAL A 121 -7.48 12.57 20.79
C VAL A 121 -7.53 13.43 19.52
N ALA A 122 -8.66 14.09 19.28
CA ALA A 122 -8.82 15.00 18.15
C ALA A 122 -7.88 16.20 18.27
N ALA A 123 -7.71 16.75 19.49
CA ALA A 123 -6.79 17.85 19.76
C ALA A 123 -5.33 17.43 19.52
N ASP A 124 -4.89 16.31 20.11
CA ASP A 124 -3.55 15.78 19.93
C ASP A 124 -3.25 15.47 18.45
N TYR A 125 -4.24 14.96 17.72
CA TYR A 125 -4.07 14.66 16.31
C TYR A 125 -4.01 15.93 15.44
N SER A 126 -4.78 16.97 15.77
CA SER A 126 -4.72 18.26 15.06
C SER A 126 -3.38 18.95 15.26
N GLU A 127 -2.81 18.92 16.47
CA GLU A 127 -1.46 19.42 16.76
C GLU A 127 -0.41 18.69 15.91
N LEU A 128 -0.47 17.37 15.86
CA LEU A 128 0.42 16.57 15.03
C LEU A 128 0.31 16.93 13.54
N VAL A 129 -0.92 17.14 13.02
CA VAL A 129 -1.17 17.54 11.62
C VAL A 129 -0.50 18.89 11.32
N GLU A 130 -0.60 19.85 12.25
CA GLU A 130 0.03 21.17 12.11
C GLU A 130 1.56 21.05 12.14
N GLU A 131 2.11 20.33 13.13
CA GLU A 131 3.57 20.15 13.29
C GLU A 131 4.23 19.44 12.09
N THR A 132 3.53 18.46 11.53
CA THR A 132 4.05 17.65 10.39
C THR A 132 3.74 18.25 9.02
N GLY A 133 2.96 19.33 8.95
CA GLY A 133 2.53 19.94 7.69
C GLY A 133 1.65 19.04 6.82
N MET A 134 0.95 18.07 7.40
CA MET A 134 0.04 17.17 6.65
C MET A 134 -1.13 17.89 5.98
N GLY A 135 -1.48 19.08 6.42
CA GLY A 135 -2.53 19.94 5.84
C GLY A 135 -2.02 20.92 4.79
N ASP A 136 -0.71 20.93 4.52
CA ASP A 136 -0.09 21.88 3.59
C ASP A 136 -0.57 21.63 2.15
N THR A 137 -0.95 22.73 1.46
CA THR A 137 -1.41 22.72 0.08
C THR A 137 -0.38 23.29 -0.90
N SER A 138 0.87 23.49 -0.44
CA SER A 138 1.96 23.87 -1.34
C SER A 138 2.17 22.82 -2.44
N LEU A 139 2.68 23.23 -3.58
CA LEU A 139 2.92 22.32 -4.69
C LEU A 139 3.82 21.15 -4.29
N LEU A 140 4.83 21.40 -3.45
CA LEU A 140 5.75 20.37 -2.98
C LEU A 140 5.03 19.36 -2.07
N ALA A 141 4.20 19.84 -1.12
CA ALA A 141 3.42 18.99 -0.24
C ALA A 141 2.43 18.11 -1.04
N VAL A 142 1.74 18.70 -2.01
CA VAL A 142 0.83 17.94 -2.89
C VAL A 142 1.59 16.88 -3.69
N LEU A 143 2.75 17.22 -4.27
CA LEU A 143 3.56 16.28 -5.05
C LEU A 143 4.11 15.14 -4.17
N THR A 144 4.60 15.44 -2.97
CA THR A 144 5.11 14.42 -2.05
C THR A 144 3.99 13.50 -1.55
N THR A 145 2.84 14.05 -1.17
CA THR A 145 1.71 13.28 -0.66
C THR A 145 0.99 12.50 -1.75
N VAL A 146 0.68 13.12 -2.90
CA VAL A 146 -0.15 12.49 -3.94
C VAL A 146 0.67 11.57 -4.82
N LEU A 147 1.93 11.89 -5.11
CA LEU A 147 2.78 11.09 -5.99
C LEU A 147 3.89 10.35 -5.24
N GLY A 148 4.68 11.05 -4.44
CA GLY A 148 5.86 10.51 -3.78
C GLY A 148 5.52 9.35 -2.83
N ALA A 149 4.64 9.59 -1.87
CA ALA A 149 4.24 8.59 -0.87
C ALA A 149 3.67 7.32 -1.53
N PRO A 150 2.69 7.38 -2.47
CA PRO A 150 2.18 6.18 -3.11
C PRO A 150 3.22 5.35 -3.86
N PHE A 151 4.18 5.97 -4.55
CA PHE A 151 5.24 5.21 -5.20
C PHE A 151 6.12 4.48 -4.21
N CYS A 152 6.55 5.16 -3.16
CA CYS A 152 7.41 4.61 -2.13
C CYS A 152 6.70 3.50 -1.35
N GLU A 153 5.54 3.82 -0.80
CA GLU A 153 4.80 2.94 0.10
C GLU A 153 4.25 1.69 -0.60
N GLU A 154 3.74 1.82 -1.84
CA GLU A 154 3.25 0.64 -2.56
C GLU A 154 4.39 -0.31 -2.96
N LEU A 155 5.56 0.21 -3.33
CA LEU A 155 6.73 -0.63 -3.57
C LEU A 155 7.15 -1.37 -2.30
N LEU A 156 7.20 -0.66 -1.18
CA LEU A 156 7.62 -1.23 0.10
C LEU A 156 6.60 -2.25 0.60
N VAL A 157 5.32 -1.85 0.66
CA VAL A 157 4.27 -2.66 1.31
C VAL A 157 3.76 -3.76 0.37
N ARG A 158 3.35 -3.43 -0.87
CA ARG A 158 2.79 -4.43 -1.81
C ARG A 158 3.87 -5.13 -2.60
N GLY A 159 4.99 -4.44 -2.86
CA GLY A 159 6.12 -5.03 -3.55
C GLY A 159 6.96 -5.99 -2.70
N ILE A 160 7.14 -5.71 -1.41
CA ILE A 160 8.06 -6.46 -0.53
C ILE A 160 7.33 -7.09 0.64
N ILE A 161 6.69 -6.29 1.52
CA ILE A 161 6.06 -6.76 2.76
C ILE A 161 4.97 -7.78 2.47
N PHE A 162 4.15 -7.57 1.44
CA PHE A 162 3.10 -8.52 1.05
C PHE A 162 3.66 -9.89 0.65
N GLU A 163 4.78 -9.94 -0.06
CA GLU A 163 5.43 -11.21 -0.42
C GLU A 163 5.94 -11.94 0.84
N PHE A 164 6.48 -11.21 1.81
CA PHE A 164 6.91 -11.80 3.09
C PHE A 164 5.70 -12.27 3.92
N SER A 165 4.62 -11.50 3.93
CA SER A 165 3.35 -11.88 4.56
C SER A 165 2.78 -13.16 3.94
N LEU A 166 2.79 -13.29 2.61
CA LEU A 166 2.38 -14.52 1.94
C LEU A 166 3.21 -15.72 2.39
N ARG A 167 4.52 -15.57 2.55
CA ARG A 167 5.41 -16.63 3.01
C ARG A 167 5.21 -16.98 4.48
N ALA A 168 4.82 -16.02 5.31
CA ALA A 168 4.50 -16.27 6.71
C ALA A 168 3.32 -17.24 6.86
N PHE A 169 2.27 -17.05 6.06
CA PHE A 169 1.03 -17.85 6.15
C PHE A 169 0.93 -19.01 5.17
N ASN A 170 1.91 -19.18 4.29
CA ASN A 170 1.93 -20.27 3.32
C ASN A 170 3.25 -21.04 3.42
N PRO A 171 3.34 -22.03 4.34
CA PRO A 171 4.58 -22.78 4.62
C PRO A 171 5.12 -23.54 3.40
N GLN A 172 4.28 -23.81 2.39
CA GLN A 172 4.68 -24.38 1.11
C GLN A 172 5.48 -23.42 0.23
N CYS A 173 5.42 -22.10 0.51
CA CYS A 173 6.27 -21.10 -0.15
C CYS A 173 7.70 -21.24 0.36
N ARG A 174 8.57 -21.86 -0.45
CA ARG A 174 9.96 -22.16 -0.06
C ARG A 174 10.80 -20.88 0.10
N PRO A 175 11.71 -20.84 1.08
CA PRO A 175 12.66 -19.73 1.22
C PRO A 175 13.48 -19.51 -0.06
N LEU A 176 13.78 -18.26 -0.38
CA LEU A 176 14.53 -17.86 -1.59
C LEU A 176 15.86 -18.59 -1.75
N TRP A 177 16.57 -18.88 -0.64
CA TRP A 177 17.90 -19.52 -0.66
C TRP A 177 17.88 -21.03 -0.93
N LYS A 178 16.80 -21.74 -0.67
CA LYS A 178 16.71 -23.19 -0.93
C LYS A 178 16.55 -23.53 -2.41
N ARG A 179 16.22 -22.56 -3.27
CA ARG A 179 16.05 -22.77 -4.72
C ARG A 179 17.36 -23.06 -5.44
N ARG A 180 18.51 -22.47 -5.00
CA ARG A 180 19.80 -22.63 -5.67
C ARG A 180 20.37 -24.06 -5.57
N ARG A 181 20.08 -24.77 -4.47
CA ARG A 181 20.59 -26.12 -4.26
C ARG A 181 19.87 -27.22 -5.05
N ARG A 182 18.60 -27.01 -5.47
CA ARG A 182 17.85 -28.03 -6.22
C ARG A 182 17.90 -27.85 -7.73
N ALA A 183 18.27 -26.70 -8.25
CA ALA A 183 18.49 -26.52 -9.68
C ALA A 183 19.72 -27.34 -10.20
N ASN A 184 20.60 -27.77 -9.29
CA ASN A 184 21.76 -28.61 -9.58
C ASN A 184 21.51 -30.10 -9.27
N ALA A 185 20.32 -30.49 -8.84
CA ALA A 185 19.98 -31.91 -8.68
C ALA A 185 19.44 -32.42 -10.02
N GLN A 186 20.02 -33.51 -10.50
CA GLN A 186 19.79 -34.13 -11.79
C GLN A 186 18.37 -34.61 -12.12
N ASP A 187 17.42 -34.39 -11.22
CA ASP A 187 16.01 -34.64 -11.46
C ASP A 187 15.33 -33.35 -11.95
N GLY A 188 15.19 -33.19 -13.26
CA GLY A 188 14.54 -32.08 -13.94
C GLY A 188 13.05 -31.90 -13.65
N ALA A 189 12.51 -32.46 -12.57
CA ALA A 189 11.18 -32.23 -12.10
C ALA A 189 11.09 -30.83 -11.47
N ILE A 190 10.57 -29.86 -12.23
CA ILE A 190 10.07 -28.60 -11.70
C ILE A 190 8.98 -28.94 -10.68
N VAL A 191 9.34 -28.91 -9.40
CA VAL A 191 8.32 -29.09 -8.34
C VAL A 191 7.30 -27.96 -8.49
N PRO A 192 6.04 -28.27 -8.84
CA PRO A 192 5.01 -27.25 -8.99
C PRO A 192 4.94 -26.42 -7.71
N TRP A 193 4.83 -25.12 -7.82
CA TRP A 193 4.58 -24.28 -6.66
C TRP A 193 3.15 -24.55 -6.22
N ALA A 194 2.97 -25.03 -5.02
CA ALA A 194 1.64 -25.06 -4.43
C ALA A 194 1.12 -23.64 -4.36
N ALA A 195 -0.06 -23.40 -4.90
CA ALA A 195 -0.72 -22.10 -4.81
C ALA A 195 -0.95 -21.77 -3.33
N PRO A 196 -0.82 -20.49 -2.92
CA PRO A 196 -1.17 -20.10 -1.56
C PRO A 196 -2.64 -20.39 -1.32
N SER A 197 -2.94 -20.84 -0.10
CA SER A 197 -4.32 -21.06 0.32
C SER A 197 -5.07 -19.73 0.39
N THR A 198 -6.39 -19.77 0.19
CA THR A 198 -7.26 -18.59 0.31
C THR A 198 -7.09 -17.91 1.67
N TRP A 199 -7.03 -18.70 2.74
CA TRP A 199 -6.77 -18.21 4.09
C TRP A 199 -5.39 -17.58 4.24
N GLY A 200 -4.36 -18.19 3.66
CA GLY A 200 -3.01 -17.63 3.67
C GLY A 200 -2.91 -16.31 2.92
N VAL A 201 -3.70 -16.13 1.85
CA VAL A 201 -3.79 -14.86 1.14
C VAL A 201 -4.53 -13.82 1.97
N ALA A 202 -5.67 -14.19 2.58
CA ALA A 202 -6.42 -13.28 3.44
C ALA A 202 -5.59 -12.82 4.66
N ALA A 203 -4.91 -13.75 5.32
CA ALA A 203 -4.01 -13.44 6.44
C ALA A 203 -2.83 -12.55 6.00
N ALA A 204 -2.29 -12.74 4.80
CA ALA A 204 -1.24 -11.88 4.27
C ALA A 204 -1.74 -10.46 3.97
N ILE A 205 -2.99 -10.31 3.48
CA ILE A 205 -3.63 -9.01 3.33
C ILE A 205 -3.76 -8.31 4.69
N VAL A 206 -4.20 -9.02 5.72
CA VAL A 206 -4.35 -8.46 7.07
C VAL A 206 -2.99 -8.06 7.66
N LEU A 207 -1.99 -8.93 7.59
CA LEU A 207 -0.66 -8.63 8.15
C LEU A 207 -0.03 -7.41 7.46
N GLN A 208 -0.03 -7.36 6.12
CA GLN A 208 0.55 -6.21 5.41
C GLN A 208 -0.22 -4.91 5.70
N ALA A 209 -1.54 -4.97 5.89
CA ALA A 209 -2.35 -3.83 6.25
C ALA A 209 -2.05 -3.33 7.67
N ALA A 210 -1.87 -4.25 8.62
CA ALA A 210 -1.45 -3.92 9.97
C ALA A 210 -0.05 -3.29 10.01
N VAL A 211 0.90 -3.84 9.23
CA VAL A 211 2.25 -3.26 9.11
C VAL A 211 2.18 -1.88 8.44
N PHE A 212 1.33 -1.72 7.43
CA PHE A 212 1.13 -0.42 6.76
C PHE A 212 0.58 0.63 7.71
N GLY A 213 -0.43 0.29 8.52
CA GLY A 213 -0.92 1.18 9.58
C GLY A 213 0.16 1.53 10.58
N PHE A 214 0.94 0.53 11.03
CA PHE A 214 2.04 0.74 11.98
C PHE A 214 3.14 1.68 11.46
N MET A 215 3.42 1.69 10.17
CA MET A 215 4.42 2.58 9.54
C MET A 215 4.12 4.06 9.74
N HIS A 216 2.88 4.44 9.96
CA HIS A 216 2.50 5.84 10.15
C HIS A 216 2.86 6.39 11.53
N MET A 217 3.27 5.55 12.49
CA MET A 217 3.75 5.93 13.82
C MET A 217 2.78 6.80 14.64
N ASN A 218 1.58 7.02 14.13
CA ASN A 218 0.45 7.68 14.78
C ASN A 218 -0.75 6.74 14.72
N TRP A 219 -1.41 6.54 15.85
CA TRP A 219 -2.45 5.53 15.93
C TRP A 219 -3.75 5.92 15.21
N VAL A 220 -4.11 7.22 15.13
CA VAL A 220 -5.27 7.70 14.35
C VAL A 220 -5.02 7.41 12.88
N GLN A 221 -3.89 7.88 12.36
CA GLN A 221 -3.48 7.64 10.99
C GLN A 221 -3.27 6.16 10.72
N GLY A 222 -2.68 5.42 11.65
CA GLY A 222 -2.47 4.00 11.57
C GLY A 222 -3.75 3.19 11.43
N CYS A 223 -4.82 3.57 12.13
CA CYS A 223 -6.12 2.91 12.02
C CYS A 223 -6.72 3.09 10.62
N TYR A 224 -6.79 4.30 10.10
CA TYR A 224 -7.39 4.51 8.77
C TYR A 224 -6.47 4.03 7.64
N ALA A 225 -5.16 4.15 7.76
CA ALA A 225 -4.20 3.59 6.80
C ALA A 225 -4.25 2.06 6.80
N GLY A 226 -4.36 1.42 7.96
CA GLY A 226 -4.58 -0.02 8.06
C GLY A 226 -5.87 -0.46 7.37
N ALA A 227 -6.98 0.25 7.58
CA ALA A 227 -8.24 -0.02 6.90
C ALA A 227 -8.12 0.15 5.38
N ALA A 228 -7.50 1.23 4.90
CA ALA A 228 -7.18 1.44 3.50
C ALA A 228 -6.26 0.33 2.96
N GLY A 229 -5.29 -0.08 3.75
CA GLY A 229 -4.34 -1.16 3.46
C GLY A 229 -4.99 -2.49 3.14
N LEU A 230 -6.13 -2.82 3.77
CA LEU A 230 -6.91 -4.02 3.45
C LEU A 230 -7.44 -3.96 2.01
N ILE A 231 -8.01 -2.83 1.60
CA ILE A 231 -8.54 -2.63 0.24
C ILE A 231 -7.40 -2.60 -0.78
N PHE A 232 -6.28 -1.94 -0.48
CA PHE A 232 -5.11 -1.90 -1.36
C PHE A 232 -4.54 -3.31 -1.57
N GLY A 233 -4.37 -4.10 -0.49
CA GLY A 233 -3.93 -5.49 -0.58
C GLY A 233 -4.89 -6.35 -1.39
N TRP A 234 -6.20 -6.15 -1.23
CA TRP A 234 -7.22 -6.84 -2.02
C TRP A 234 -7.15 -6.46 -3.51
N VAL A 235 -6.97 -5.17 -3.86
CA VAL A 235 -6.79 -4.72 -5.26
C VAL A 235 -5.52 -5.32 -5.84
N PHE A 236 -4.42 -5.36 -5.07
CA PHE A 236 -3.17 -5.98 -5.49
C PHE A 236 -3.35 -7.46 -5.83
N VAL A 237 -3.99 -8.23 -4.94
CA VAL A 237 -4.30 -9.65 -5.20
C VAL A 237 -5.25 -9.81 -6.38
N THR A 238 -6.22 -8.91 -6.53
CA THR A 238 -7.22 -8.97 -7.60
C THR A 238 -6.62 -8.71 -8.96
N THR A 239 -5.75 -7.71 -9.08
CA THR A 239 -5.16 -7.27 -10.34
C THR A 239 -3.80 -7.91 -10.63
N GLY A 240 -3.07 -8.29 -9.60
CA GLY A 240 -1.70 -8.80 -9.70
C GLY A 240 -0.67 -7.75 -10.12
N LYS A 241 -1.02 -6.47 -10.23
CA LYS A 241 -0.15 -5.43 -10.78
C LYS A 241 -0.06 -4.23 -9.85
N LEU A 242 1.17 -3.92 -9.43
CA LEU A 242 1.50 -2.83 -8.52
C LEU A 242 1.00 -1.47 -9.04
N ARG A 243 1.03 -1.24 -10.36
CA ARG A 243 0.56 0.01 -10.97
C ARG A 243 -0.90 0.36 -10.62
N TYR A 244 -1.77 -0.63 -10.40
CA TYR A 244 -3.16 -0.37 -10.04
C TYR A 244 -3.31 0.02 -8.57
N THR A 245 -2.47 -0.51 -7.69
CA THR A 245 -2.46 -0.08 -6.28
C THR A 245 -1.82 1.29 -6.12
N ILE A 246 -0.76 1.59 -6.86
CA ILE A 246 -0.16 2.93 -6.91
C ILE A 246 -1.21 3.95 -7.37
N LEU A 247 -1.93 3.66 -8.46
CA LEU A 247 -2.98 4.55 -8.97
C LEU A 247 -4.15 4.70 -7.99
N LEU A 248 -4.55 3.61 -7.33
CA LEU A 248 -5.56 3.62 -6.28
C LEU A 248 -5.13 4.55 -5.13
N HIS A 249 -3.88 4.42 -4.70
CA HIS A 249 -3.32 5.23 -3.63
C HIS A 249 -3.19 6.71 -4.03
N PHE A 250 -2.80 6.99 -5.27
CA PHE A 250 -2.84 8.36 -5.82
C PHE A 250 -4.24 8.96 -5.72
N ALA A 251 -5.25 8.20 -6.17
CA ALA A 251 -6.63 8.67 -6.12
C ALA A 251 -7.12 8.87 -4.68
N PHE A 252 -6.72 7.99 -3.76
CA PHE A 252 -7.01 8.12 -2.34
C PHE A 252 -6.42 9.40 -1.75
N ASN A 253 -5.11 9.63 -1.92
CA ASN A 253 -4.44 10.81 -1.40
C ASN A 253 -4.90 12.10 -2.09
N ALA A 254 -5.10 12.08 -3.42
CA ALA A 254 -5.67 13.22 -4.15
C ALA A 254 -7.09 13.56 -3.66
N GLY A 255 -7.86 12.54 -3.27
CA GLY A 255 -9.19 12.71 -2.70
C GLY A 255 -9.19 13.58 -1.45
N SER A 256 -8.14 13.55 -0.61
CA SER A 256 -8.06 14.39 0.60
C SER A 256 -8.07 15.88 0.25
N TYR A 257 -7.36 16.28 -0.79
CA TYR A 257 -7.35 17.66 -1.29
C TYR A 257 -8.67 18.05 -1.96
N LEU A 258 -9.44 17.07 -2.44
CA LEU A 258 -10.75 17.31 -3.06
C LEU A 258 -11.91 17.36 -2.04
N MET A 259 -11.66 17.00 -0.78
CA MET A 259 -12.73 17.03 0.27
C MET A 259 -13.34 18.42 0.43
N GLY A 260 -12.57 19.50 0.23
CA GLY A 260 -13.09 20.87 0.24
C GLY A 260 -14.17 21.16 -0.80
N LEU A 261 -14.29 20.34 -1.85
CA LEU A 261 -15.38 20.45 -2.84
C LEU A 261 -16.73 20.00 -2.27
N LEU A 262 -16.72 19.29 -1.13
CA LEU A 262 -17.93 18.83 -0.42
C LEU A 262 -18.41 19.87 0.61
N TRP A 263 -18.15 21.16 0.37
CA TRP A 263 -18.52 22.29 1.23
C TRP A 263 -20.02 22.35 1.59
N PHE A 264 -20.87 21.73 0.80
CA PHE A 264 -22.33 21.66 0.99
C PHE A 264 -22.76 20.59 1.99
N VAL A 265 -21.85 19.72 2.43
CA VAL A 265 -22.13 18.64 3.43
C VAL A 265 -21.98 19.25 4.82
N ASN A 266 -23.06 19.79 5.37
CA ASN A 266 -23.03 20.60 6.60
C ASN A 266 -23.87 20.04 7.74
N THR A 267 -24.73 19.06 7.45
CA THR A 267 -25.62 18.47 8.47
C THR A 267 -25.28 16.98 8.66
N PRO A 268 -25.60 16.39 9.83
CA PRO A 268 -25.45 14.94 10.02
C PRO A 268 -26.21 14.12 8.96
N PHE A 269 -27.32 14.62 8.46
CA PHE A 269 -28.06 13.97 7.38
C PHE A 269 -27.25 13.97 6.07
N ASP A 270 -26.65 15.12 5.69
CA ASP A 270 -25.83 15.23 4.50
C ASP A 270 -24.61 14.29 4.58
N VAL A 271 -23.99 14.18 5.76
CA VAL A 271 -22.88 13.25 6.01
C VAL A 271 -23.32 11.81 5.79
N VAL A 272 -24.44 11.38 6.38
CA VAL A 272 -24.96 10.02 6.22
C VAL A 272 -25.27 9.71 4.77
N VAL A 273 -25.90 10.63 4.05
CA VAL A 273 -26.22 10.47 2.62
C VAL A 273 -24.94 10.39 1.79
N THR A 274 -23.98 11.28 2.03
CA THR A 274 -22.70 11.32 1.30
C THR A 274 -21.90 10.04 1.52
N VAL A 275 -21.76 9.59 2.75
CA VAL A 275 -21.08 8.33 3.10
C VAL A 275 -21.81 7.13 2.50
N GLY A 276 -23.16 7.14 2.53
CA GLY A 276 -23.98 6.09 1.92
C GLY A 276 -23.76 5.98 0.41
N ILE A 277 -23.78 7.12 -0.30
CA ILE A 277 -23.51 7.17 -1.75
C ILE A 277 -22.08 6.75 -2.04
N ALA A 278 -21.09 7.29 -1.34
CA ALA A 278 -19.69 6.95 -1.54
C ALA A 278 -19.43 5.46 -1.24
N GLY A 279 -20.04 4.91 -0.19
CA GLY A 279 -19.94 3.49 0.13
C GLY A 279 -20.59 2.59 -0.93
N PHE A 280 -21.74 2.98 -1.47
CA PHE A 280 -22.38 2.27 -2.58
C PHE A 280 -21.50 2.29 -3.83
N VAL A 281 -20.98 3.45 -4.20
CA VAL A 281 -20.08 3.61 -5.37
C VAL A 281 -18.80 2.79 -5.18
N LEU A 282 -18.22 2.79 -3.97
CA LEU A 282 -17.07 1.98 -3.61
C LEU A 282 -17.34 0.49 -3.86
N VAL A 283 -18.45 -0.03 -3.35
CA VAL A 283 -18.82 -1.44 -3.51
C VAL A 283 -19.05 -1.80 -4.98
N GLU A 284 -19.75 -0.96 -5.74
CA GLU A 284 -19.99 -1.23 -7.16
C GLU A 284 -18.71 -1.15 -8.01
N ALA A 285 -17.79 -0.24 -7.69
CA ALA A 285 -16.50 -0.19 -8.35
C ALA A 285 -15.66 -1.45 -8.04
N MET A 286 -15.69 -1.93 -6.79
CA MET A 286 -15.03 -3.19 -6.39
C MET A 286 -15.65 -4.39 -7.11
N ARG A 287 -16.99 -4.48 -7.19
CA ARG A 287 -17.69 -5.53 -7.96
C ARG A 287 -17.33 -5.50 -9.44
N SER A 288 -17.26 -4.29 -10.01
CA SER A 288 -16.89 -4.09 -11.42
C SER A 288 -15.43 -4.53 -11.67
N LEU A 289 -14.52 -4.22 -10.76
CA LEU A 289 -13.13 -4.70 -10.85
C LEU A 289 -13.04 -6.23 -10.80
N LEU A 290 -13.86 -6.89 -9.98
CA LEU A 290 -13.93 -8.36 -9.92
C LEU A 290 -14.40 -8.97 -11.24
N ARG A 291 -15.40 -8.36 -11.90
CA ARG A 291 -15.89 -8.83 -13.20
C ARG A 291 -14.86 -8.71 -14.33
N LEU A 292 -13.89 -7.83 -14.17
CA LEU A 292 -12.75 -7.65 -15.08
C LEU A 292 -11.61 -8.65 -14.87
N ARG A 293 -11.74 -9.58 -13.90
CA ARG A 293 -10.86 -10.76 -13.80
C ARG A 293 -11.13 -11.69 -14.98
N ILE A 294 -10.07 -12.32 -15.48
CA ILE A 294 -10.26 -13.41 -16.45
C ILE A 294 -10.84 -14.59 -15.67
N PRO A 295 -11.96 -15.18 -16.12
CA PRO A 295 -12.42 -16.45 -15.58
C PRO A 295 -11.29 -17.48 -15.71
N VAL A 296 -11.06 -18.26 -14.68
CA VAL A 296 -10.29 -19.50 -14.82
C VAL A 296 -11.09 -20.35 -15.80
N SER A 297 -10.58 -20.55 -17.01
CA SER A 297 -11.25 -21.43 -17.96
C SER A 297 -11.40 -22.81 -17.31
N ARG A 298 -12.63 -23.28 -17.18
CA ARG A 298 -12.96 -24.66 -16.77
C ARG A 298 -12.63 -25.67 -17.88
N GLU A 299 -11.69 -25.35 -18.76
CA GLU A 299 -11.34 -26.21 -19.90
C GLU A 299 -10.39 -27.36 -19.52
N ALA A 300 -9.81 -27.36 -18.32
CA ALA A 300 -9.00 -28.47 -17.85
C ALA A 300 -9.80 -29.65 -17.28
N ASP A 301 -11.12 -29.50 -17.08
CA ASP A 301 -11.97 -30.52 -16.43
C ASP A 301 -12.87 -31.29 -17.41
N ARG A 302 -12.63 -31.16 -18.71
CA ARG A 302 -13.39 -31.88 -19.78
C ARG A 302 -12.56 -32.87 -20.57
N SER A 303 -11.37 -33.22 -20.09
CA SER A 303 -10.51 -34.24 -20.72
C SER A 303 -10.18 -35.38 -19.76
N GLU A 304 -11.15 -35.83 -18.96
CA GLU A 304 -11.18 -37.17 -18.38
C GLU A 304 -12.46 -37.91 -18.81
#